data_4abde03a9a6a2b50e0844596a88f86db
#
_entry.id   4abde03a9a6a2b50e0844596a88f86db
#
_cell.length_a   1.000
_cell.length_b   1.000
_cell.length_c   1.000
_cell.angle_alpha   90.00
_cell.angle_beta   90.00
_cell.angle_gamma   90.00
#
_symmetry.space_group_name_H-M   'P 1'
#
loop_
_entity.id
_entity.type
_entity.pdbx_description
1 polymer ?
#
loop_
_entity_poly.entity_id
_entity_poly.type
_entity_poly.pdbx_seq_one_letter_code
_entity_poly.pdbx_strand_id
1 'polypeptide(L)'
;AISDALRVLDYQRGMALAFIVLGLCIVIEMISGSIRVALFGRRSRKRRMLARERRQATATRLTPPWDADRIGQFASFAVVIAITVWSFAEVNLSWSQFWTGLGNLPAALALFFPPSTGGALSTMLDQLVITLQIALAATFIGAVLAIPIGCFAARNVVRNPVVHGFFRVLIVTIRGIPELILAIIFVVISGLGAVAGTLALAVGAVGLLSKLVADSLEETDTQVQDALRATGATETQVFFAATIRQAAPAFVAHTLYLLDTNIRSATLL
;
A
#
# COMPACT_ATOMS: atom_id res chain seq x y z
N ALA A 1 -19.94 -0.77 -12.36
CA ALA A 1 -19.96 0.61 -12.87
C ALA A 1 -18.77 0.89 -13.81
N ILE A 2 -17.51 0.86 -13.36
CA ILE A 2 -16.34 1.06 -14.26
C ILE A 2 -16.27 -0.06 -15.30
N SER A 3 -16.39 -1.33 -14.88
CA SER A 3 -16.40 -2.49 -15.77
C SER A 3 -17.56 -2.47 -16.78
N ASP A 4 -18.71 -1.95 -16.39
CA ASP A 4 -19.87 -1.86 -17.25
C ASP A 4 -19.72 -0.76 -18.31
N ALA A 5 -19.16 0.40 -17.93
CA ALA A 5 -18.82 1.46 -18.87
C ALA A 5 -17.76 1.03 -19.90
N LEU A 6 -16.82 0.18 -19.50
CA LEU A 6 -15.79 -0.39 -20.39
C LEU A 6 -16.35 -1.45 -21.34
N ARG A 7 -17.31 -2.29 -20.90
CA ARG A 7 -17.98 -3.28 -21.76
C ARG A 7 -18.75 -2.63 -22.90
N VAL A 8 -19.27 -1.41 -22.69
CA VAL A 8 -19.99 -0.63 -23.69
C VAL A 8 -19.07 0.28 -24.52
N LEU A 9 -17.73 0.21 -24.31
CA LEU A 9 -16.72 1.06 -24.95
C LEU A 9 -16.92 2.57 -24.72
N ASP A 10 -17.61 2.94 -23.63
CA ASP A 10 -17.80 4.34 -23.24
C ASP A 10 -16.59 4.79 -22.38
N TYR A 11 -15.48 5.05 -23.06
CA TYR A 11 -14.24 5.46 -22.43
C TYR A 11 -14.37 6.76 -21.63
N GLN A 12 -15.23 7.69 -22.05
CA GLN A 12 -15.41 8.97 -21.33
C GLN A 12 -16.07 8.77 -19.97
N ARG A 13 -17.08 7.93 -19.88
CA ARG A 13 -17.71 7.57 -18.59
C ARG A 13 -16.80 6.72 -17.73
N GLY A 14 -16.07 5.78 -18.34
CA GLY A 14 -15.06 4.98 -17.65
C GLY A 14 -14.00 5.85 -17.00
N MET A 15 -13.45 6.82 -17.72
CA MET A 15 -12.47 7.77 -17.21
C MET A 15 -13.04 8.71 -16.14
N ALA A 16 -14.27 9.21 -16.31
CA ALA A 16 -14.92 10.03 -15.29
C ALA A 16 -15.08 9.28 -13.95
N LEU A 17 -15.57 8.03 -14.01
CA LEU A 17 -15.68 7.17 -12.82
C LEU A 17 -14.30 6.87 -12.21
N ALA A 18 -13.28 6.67 -13.03
CA ALA A 18 -11.92 6.46 -12.61
C ALA A 18 -11.37 7.67 -11.82
N PHE A 19 -11.60 8.90 -12.31
CA PHE A 19 -11.21 10.12 -11.59
C PHE A 19 -11.98 10.31 -10.27
N ILE A 20 -13.25 9.94 -10.21
CA ILE A 20 -14.03 9.96 -8.97
C ILE A 20 -13.44 9.00 -7.95
N VAL A 21 -13.12 7.76 -8.36
CA VAL A 21 -12.49 6.75 -7.49
C VAL A 21 -11.10 7.22 -7.05
N LEU A 22 -10.30 7.78 -7.94
CA LEU A 22 -9.00 8.37 -7.61
C LEU A 22 -9.14 9.48 -6.57
N GLY A 23 -10.08 10.41 -6.78
CA GLY A 23 -10.35 11.47 -5.81
C GLY A 23 -10.76 10.92 -4.44
N LEU A 24 -11.63 9.90 -4.42
CA LEU A 24 -12.03 9.22 -3.18
C LEU A 24 -10.84 8.55 -2.48
N CYS A 25 -9.98 7.84 -3.23
CA CYS A 25 -8.78 7.21 -2.68
C CYS A 25 -7.84 8.24 -2.05
N ILE A 26 -7.60 9.38 -2.72
CA ILE A 26 -6.77 10.47 -2.19
C ILE A 26 -7.37 11.04 -0.91
N VAL A 27 -8.67 11.30 -0.87
CA VAL A 27 -9.36 11.81 0.32
C VAL A 27 -9.25 10.82 1.49
N ILE A 28 -9.48 9.53 1.25
CA ILE A 28 -9.34 8.47 2.27
C ILE A 28 -7.90 8.38 2.77
N GLU A 29 -6.90 8.48 1.90
CA GLU A 29 -5.49 8.44 2.29
C GLU A 29 -5.10 9.66 3.10
N MET A 30 -5.59 10.86 2.76
CA MET A 30 -5.40 12.08 3.55
C MET A 30 -6.05 11.98 4.94
N ILE A 31 -7.28 11.47 5.02
CA ILE A 31 -8.00 11.26 6.30
C ILE A 31 -7.23 10.24 7.14
N SER A 32 -6.84 9.09 6.57
CA SER A 32 -6.08 8.05 7.25
C SER A 32 -4.73 8.57 7.75
N GLY A 33 -4.03 9.38 6.94
CA GLY A 33 -2.79 10.06 7.32
C GLY A 33 -3.00 11.02 8.49
N SER A 34 -4.04 11.81 8.44
CA SER A 34 -4.41 12.76 9.52
C SER A 34 -4.75 12.05 10.83
N ILE A 35 -5.54 10.97 10.76
CA ILE A 35 -5.88 10.12 11.91
C ILE A 35 -4.63 9.47 12.50
N ARG A 36 -3.73 8.96 11.65
CA ARG A 36 -2.46 8.37 12.09
C ARG A 36 -1.58 9.38 12.82
N VAL A 37 -1.47 10.60 12.29
CA VAL A 37 -0.73 11.70 12.94
C VAL A 37 -1.40 12.10 14.23
N ALA A 38 -2.71 12.16 14.31
CA ALA A 38 -3.46 12.50 15.52
C ALA A 38 -3.32 11.41 16.60
N LEU A 39 -3.41 10.13 16.23
CA LEU A 39 -3.36 9.01 17.18
C LEU A 39 -1.93 8.62 17.58
N PHE A 40 -1.00 8.59 16.61
CA PHE A 40 0.37 8.10 16.78
C PHE A 40 1.43 9.19 16.59
N GLY A 41 1.01 10.44 16.30
CA GLY A 41 1.90 11.56 16.05
C GLY A 41 2.94 11.69 17.17
N ARG A 42 4.18 11.89 16.80
CA ARG A 42 5.33 11.99 17.71
C ARG A 42 5.01 12.97 18.81
N ARG A 43 4.71 12.45 19.99
CA ARG A 43 4.75 13.26 21.21
C ARG A 43 6.12 13.92 21.27
N SER A 44 6.19 15.25 21.12
CA SER A 44 7.41 16.01 21.26
C SER A 44 8.16 15.50 22.49
N ARG A 45 9.48 15.32 22.39
CA ARG A 45 10.37 14.84 23.48
C ARG A 45 10.08 15.56 24.81
N LYS A 46 9.70 16.83 24.72
CA LYS A 46 9.28 17.68 25.86
C LYS A 46 7.96 17.20 26.49
N ARG A 47 6.96 16.79 25.71
CA ARG A 47 5.71 16.20 26.22
C ARG A 47 5.94 14.82 26.85
N ARG A 48 6.90 14.03 26.35
CA ARG A 48 7.28 12.75 26.98
C ARG A 48 7.92 12.94 28.35
N MET A 49 8.79 13.94 28.51
CA MET A 49 9.40 14.26 29.83
C MET A 49 8.32 14.73 30.82
N LEU A 50 7.48 15.67 30.44
CA LEU A 50 6.38 16.16 31.29
C LEU A 50 5.35 15.06 31.62
N ALA A 51 5.10 14.12 30.70
CA ALA A 51 4.23 12.97 30.96
C ALA A 51 4.89 11.94 31.91
N ARG A 52 6.21 11.84 31.89
CA ARG A 52 6.97 10.96 32.80
C ARG A 52 6.98 11.53 34.23
N GLU A 53 7.18 12.84 34.39
CA GLU A 53 7.08 13.54 35.67
C GLU A 53 5.65 13.48 36.25
N ARG A 54 4.62 13.70 35.44
CA ARG A 54 3.22 13.50 35.86
C ARG A 54 2.89 12.07 36.23
N ARG A 55 3.44 11.07 35.54
CA ARG A 55 3.26 9.63 35.89
C ARG A 55 3.90 9.30 37.25
N GLN A 56 5.03 9.88 37.58
CA GLN A 56 5.66 9.67 38.90
C GLN A 56 4.85 10.34 40.02
N ALA A 57 4.25 11.48 39.76
CA ALA A 57 3.36 12.18 40.74
C ALA A 57 1.98 11.51 40.92
N THR A 58 1.56 10.63 39.97
CA THR A 58 0.22 9.99 39.97
C THR A 58 0.30 8.49 40.31
N ALA A 59 1.40 7.99 40.83
CA ALA A 59 1.65 6.57 41.15
C ALA A 59 0.64 5.99 42.19
N THR A 60 -0.18 6.78 42.82
CA THR A 60 -1.19 6.37 43.78
C THR A 60 -2.60 6.15 43.19
N ARG A 61 -2.83 6.45 41.92
CA ARG A 61 -4.15 6.24 41.28
C ARG A 61 -4.12 5.02 40.37
N LEU A 62 -4.97 4.05 40.67
CA LEU A 62 -5.18 2.82 39.88
C LEU A 62 -5.75 3.09 38.47
N THR A 63 -6.45 4.20 38.29
CA THR A 63 -7.02 4.62 36.99
C THR A 63 -6.34 5.91 36.53
N PRO A 64 -5.78 5.95 35.30
CA PRO A 64 -5.18 7.17 34.78
C PRO A 64 -6.26 8.24 34.53
N PRO A 65 -5.94 9.52 34.77
CA PRO A 65 -6.89 10.63 34.59
C PRO A 65 -7.35 10.75 33.14
N TRP A 66 -8.57 11.28 32.94
CA TRP A 66 -9.10 11.62 31.63
C TRP A 66 -8.37 12.86 31.10
N ASP A 67 -7.41 12.63 30.22
CA ASP A 67 -6.70 13.69 29.50
C ASP A 67 -7.34 13.91 28.11
N ALA A 68 -7.18 15.11 27.54
CA ALA A 68 -7.69 15.46 26.21
C ALA A 68 -7.24 14.46 25.12
N ASP A 69 -6.02 13.91 25.26
CA ASP A 69 -5.49 12.86 24.37
C ASP A 69 -6.30 11.56 24.47
N ARG A 70 -6.79 11.20 25.63
CA ARG A 70 -7.63 10.02 25.84
C ARG A 70 -9.04 10.22 25.30
N ILE A 71 -9.61 11.38 25.56
CA ILE A 71 -10.93 11.75 25.02
C ILE A 71 -10.87 11.71 23.48
N GLY A 72 -9.81 12.25 22.88
CA GLY A 72 -9.60 12.17 21.43
C GLY A 72 -9.46 10.74 20.89
N GLN A 73 -8.78 9.84 21.62
CA GLN A 73 -8.69 8.42 21.25
C GLN A 73 -10.04 7.72 21.33
N PHE A 74 -10.80 7.92 22.41
CA PHE A 74 -12.14 7.35 22.53
C PHE A 74 -13.13 7.92 21.51
N ALA A 75 -13.05 9.23 21.24
CA ALA A 75 -13.88 9.87 20.21
C ALA A 75 -13.57 9.32 18.82
N SER A 76 -12.30 9.14 18.46
CA SER A 76 -11.94 8.52 17.18
C SER A 76 -12.39 7.07 17.07
N PHE A 77 -12.29 6.29 18.15
CA PHE A 77 -12.81 4.92 18.20
C PHE A 77 -14.33 4.89 18.05
N ALA A 78 -15.03 5.78 18.73
CA ALA A 78 -16.48 5.93 18.62
C ALA A 78 -16.93 6.31 17.20
N VAL A 79 -16.20 7.22 16.53
CA VAL A 79 -16.46 7.59 15.13
C VAL A 79 -16.26 6.39 14.20
N VAL A 80 -15.19 5.62 14.36
CA VAL A 80 -14.97 4.42 13.54
C VAL A 80 -16.09 3.40 13.75
N ILE A 81 -16.48 3.15 15.01
CA ILE A 81 -17.60 2.25 15.32
C ILE A 81 -18.91 2.77 14.70
N ALA A 82 -19.21 4.06 14.84
CA ALA A 82 -20.41 4.68 14.28
C ALA A 82 -20.47 4.53 12.76
N ILE A 83 -19.37 4.80 12.05
CA ILE A 83 -19.26 4.62 10.59
C ILE A 83 -19.45 3.14 10.22
N THR A 84 -18.85 2.23 10.99
CA THR A 84 -19.00 0.79 10.75
C THR A 84 -20.45 0.35 10.93
N VAL A 85 -21.11 0.72 12.02
CA VAL A 85 -22.51 0.40 12.28
C VAL A 85 -23.43 0.99 11.21
N TRP A 86 -23.20 2.26 10.84
CA TRP A 86 -23.94 2.89 9.75
C TRP A 86 -23.75 2.17 8.42
N SER A 87 -22.51 1.78 8.08
CA SER A 87 -22.22 1.01 6.88
C SER A 87 -22.93 -0.35 6.87
N PHE A 88 -22.98 -1.04 8.00
CA PHE A 88 -23.74 -2.29 8.12
C PHE A 88 -25.26 -2.09 7.97
N ALA A 89 -25.80 -0.97 8.45
CA ALA A 89 -27.21 -0.64 8.30
C ALA A 89 -27.59 -0.38 6.82
N GLU A 90 -26.70 0.33 6.07
CA GLU A 90 -26.93 0.64 4.66
C GLU A 90 -26.79 -0.57 3.72
N VAL A 91 -25.92 -1.53 4.05
CA VAL A 91 -25.67 -2.73 3.23
C VAL A 91 -26.88 -3.70 3.22
N ASN A 92 -27.93 -3.45 4.04
CA ASN A 92 -29.15 -4.26 4.07
C ASN A 92 -28.86 -5.77 4.13
N LEU A 93 -27.94 -6.16 5.02
CA LEU A 93 -27.59 -7.57 5.22
C LEU A 93 -28.81 -8.36 5.69
N SER A 94 -29.46 -9.08 4.80
CA SER A 94 -30.54 -9.96 5.18
C SER A 94 -29.95 -11.30 5.66
N TRP A 95 -30.13 -11.59 6.94
CA TRP A 95 -29.71 -12.84 7.54
C TRP A 95 -30.35 -14.06 6.85
N SER A 96 -31.57 -13.92 6.36
CA SER A 96 -32.25 -14.95 5.59
C SER A 96 -31.54 -15.30 4.29
N GLN A 97 -31.10 -14.27 3.53
CA GLN A 97 -30.33 -14.48 2.30
C GLN A 97 -28.95 -15.09 2.58
N PHE A 98 -28.31 -14.69 3.68
CA PHE A 98 -27.04 -15.28 4.10
C PHE A 98 -27.17 -16.78 4.38
N TRP A 99 -28.17 -17.19 5.18
CA TRP A 99 -28.38 -18.61 5.50
C TRP A 99 -28.84 -19.42 4.28
N THR A 100 -29.68 -18.85 3.43
CA THR A 100 -30.07 -19.48 2.16
C THR A 100 -28.87 -19.66 1.23
N GLY A 101 -28.02 -18.63 1.10
CA GLY A 101 -26.76 -18.71 0.33
C GLY A 101 -25.82 -19.78 0.88
N LEU A 102 -25.67 -19.86 2.20
CA LEU A 102 -24.86 -20.89 2.86
C LEU A 102 -25.41 -22.30 2.61
N GLY A 103 -26.75 -22.48 2.64
CA GLY A 103 -27.42 -23.74 2.31
C GLY A 103 -27.19 -24.17 0.84
N ASN A 104 -27.04 -23.21 -0.09
CA ASN A 104 -26.75 -23.48 -1.49
C ASN A 104 -25.25 -23.71 -1.79
N LEU A 105 -24.38 -23.48 -0.81
CA LEU A 105 -22.94 -23.63 -0.96
C LEU A 105 -22.50 -25.02 -1.47
N PRO A 106 -23.03 -26.15 -0.97
CA PRO A 106 -22.65 -27.48 -1.48
C PRO A 106 -23.04 -27.67 -2.95
N ALA A 107 -24.21 -27.18 -3.37
CA ALA A 107 -24.66 -27.24 -4.75
C ALA A 107 -23.80 -26.35 -5.67
N ALA A 108 -23.43 -25.15 -5.19
CA ALA A 108 -22.51 -24.29 -5.92
C ALA A 108 -21.11 -24.90 -6.05
N LEU A 109 -20.58 -25.49 -4.96
CA LEU A 109 -19.29 -26.19 -4.99
C LEU A 109 -19.29 -27.40 -5.93
N ALA A 110 -20.40 -28.11 -6.04
CA ALA A 110 -20.54 -29.25 -6.96
C ALA A 110 -20.38 -28.86 -8.43
N LEU A 111 -20.61 -27.59 -8.79
CA LEU A 111 -20.36 -27.07 -10.15
C LEU A 111 -18.87 -26.96 -10.48
N PHE A 112 -18.00 -26.89 -9.49
CA PHE A 112 -16.54 -26.79 -9.66
C PHE A 112 -15.83 -28.15 -9.63
N PHE A 113 -16.53 -29.22 -9.28
CA PHE A 113 -15.97 -30.58 -9.16
C PHE A 113 -16.73 -31.60 -10.02
N PRO A 114 -16.02 -32.47 -10.74
CA PRO A 114 -14.57 -32.51 -10.92
C PRO A 114 -14.06 -31.38 -11.84
N PRO A 115 -12.87 -30.80 -11.54
CA PRO A 115 -12.29 -29.80 -12.42
C PRO A 115 -11.98 -30.41 -13.79
N SER A 116 -12.40 -29.75 -14.85
CA SER A 116 -12.18 -30.20 -16.22
C SER A 116 -11.46 -29.12 -17.02
N THR A 117 -10.42 -29.50 -17.73
CA THR A 117 -9.71 -28.60 -18.64
C THR A 117 -10.42 -28.40 -19.96
N GLY A 118 -11.48 -29.19 -20.25
CA GLY A 118 -12.19 -29.14 -21.53
C GLY A 118 -11.30 -29.38 -22.74
N GLY A 119 -10.14 -30.03 -22.58
CA GLY A 119 -9.14 -30.25 -23.65
C GLY A 119 -8.18 -29.07 -23.86
N ALA A 120 -8.29 -27.99 -23.10
CA ALA A 120 -7.49 -26.78 -23.25
C ALA A 120 -6.27 -26.71 -22.30
N LEU A 121 -5.78 -27.83 -21.79
CA LEU A 121 -4.70 -27.86 -20.81
C LEU A 121 -3.42 -27.15 -21.31
N SER A 122 -3.02 -27.38 -22.57
CA SER A 122 -1.85 -26.72 -23.15
C SER A 122 -2.00 -25.20 -23.17
N THR A 123 -3.13 -24.71 -23.63
CA THR A 123 -3.44 -23.27 -23.65
C THR A 123 -3.46 -22.67 -22.26
N MET A 124 -3.99 -23.40 -21.28
CA MET A 124 -3.99 -22.94 -19.87
C MET A 124 -2.57 -22.84 -19.32
N LEU A 125 -1.71 -23.79 -19.62
CA LEU A 125 -0.30 -23.76 -19.20
C LEU A 125 0.46 -22.63 -19.89
N ASP A 126 0.25 -22.41 -21.19
CA ASP A 126 0.86 -21.30 -21.92
C ASP A 126 0.44 -19.94 -21.32
N GLN A 127 -0.84 -19.75 -21.00
CA GLN A 127 -1.33 -18.52 -20.36
C GLN A 127 -0.77 -18.34 -18.94
N LEU A 128 -0.58 -19.42 -18.20
CA LEU A 128 0.05 -19.38 -16.88
C LEU A 128 1.52 -18.91 -16.97
N VAL A 129 2.25 -19.40 -17.96
CA VAL A 129 3.64 -18.96 -18.22
C VAL A 129 3.67 -17.47 -18.58
N ILE A 130 2.77 -17.01 -19.43
CA ILE A 130 2.66 -15.59 -19.79
C ILE A 130 2.35 -14.73 -18.55
N THR A 131 1.43 -15.16 -17.71
CA THR A 131 1.09 -14.47 -16.45
C THR A 131 2.31 -14.33 -15.54
N LEU A 132 3.10 -15.40 -15.38
CA LEU A 132 4.34 -15.37 -14.61
C LEU A 132 5.38 -14.43 -15.22
N GLN A 133 5.52 -14.43 -16.55
CA GLN A 133 6.42 -13.51 -17.26
C GLN A 133 6.03 -12.07 -17.06
N ILE A 134 4.73 -11.72 -17.12
CA ILE A 134 4.20 -10.38 -16.83
C ILE A 134 4.56 -9.98 -15.41
N ALA A 135 4.28 -10.83 -14.42
CA ALA A 135 4.52 -10.53 -13.01
C ALA A 135 6.02 -10.35 -12.70
N LEU A 136 6.88 -11.21 -13.25
CA LEU A 136 8.33 -11.11 -13.09
C LEU A 136 8.89 -9.85 -13.74
N ALA A 137 8.49 -9.55 -14.98
CA ALA A 137 8.93 -8.36 -15.70
C ALA A 137 8.48 -7.08 -14.99
N ALA A 138 7.21 -7.01 -14.57
CA ALA A 138 6.67 -5.88 -13.84
C ALA A 138 7.38 -5.67 -12.49
N THR A 139 7.67 -6.76 -11.76
CA THR A 139 8.41 -6.71 -10.49
C THR A 139 9.83 -6.22 -10.70
N PHE A 140 10.52 -6.72 -11.71
CA PHE A 140 11.89 -6.30 -12.02
C PHE A 140 11.97 -4.83 -12.39
N ILE A 141 11.13 -4.37 -13.34
CA ILE A 141 11.07 -2.96 -13.74
C ILE A 141 10.69 -2.09 -12.55
N GLY A 142 9.67 -2.52 -11.79
CA GLY A 142 9.23 -1.85 -10.57
C GLY A 142 10.35 -1.70 -9.55
N ALA A 143 11.10 -2.76 -9.26
CA ALA A 143 12.20 -2.76 -8.29
C ALA A 143 13.35 -1.85 -8.72
N VAL A 144 13.77 -1.92 -9.98
CA VAL A 144 14.86 -1.08 -10.53
C VAL A 144 14.54 0.41 -10.40
N LEU A 145 13.30 0.81 -10.67
CA LEU A 145 12.88 2.21 -10.58
C LEU A 145 12.53 2.62 -9.14
N ALA A 146 11.96 1.72 -8.34
CA ALA A 146 11.51 2.02 -7.00
C ALA A 146 12.66 2.27 -6.02
N ILE A 147 13.77 1.54 -6.11
CA ILE A 147 14.90 1.68 -5.20
C ILE A 147 15.46 3.11 -5.20
N PRO A 148 15.86 3.70 -6.34
CA PRO A 148 16.34 5.07 -6.34
C PRO A 148 15.27 6.08 -5.89
N ILE A 149 14.02 5.94 -6.34
CA ILE A 149 12.93 6.81 -5.92
C ILE A 149 12.73 6.75 -4.40
N GLY A 150 12.74 5.55 -3.81
CA GLY A 150 12.65 5.35 -2.37
C GLY A 150 13.83 5.95 -1.60
N CYS A 151 15.05 5.81 -2.12
CA CYS A 151 16.24 6.44 -1.54
C CYS A 151 16.10 7.98 -1.51
N PHE A 152 15.63 8.60 -2.61
CA PHE A 152 15.42 10.05 -2.65
C PHE A 152 14.24 10.51 -1.78
N ALA A 153 13.27 9.65 -1.50
CA ALA A 153 12.13 9.94 -0.63
C ALA A 153 12.44 9.79 0.86
N ALA A 154 13.55 9.13 1.24
CA ALA A 154 13.94 8.91 2.63
C ALA A 154 14.59 10.14 3.26
N ARG A 155 14.05 10.61 4.42
CA ARG A 155 14.49 11.84 5.09
C ARG A 155 15.89 11.74 5.70
N ASN A 156 16.29 10.54 6.09
CA ASN A 156 17.61 10.29 6.66
C ASN A 156 18.71 10.21 5.59
N VAL A 157 18.34 9.99 4.33
CA VAL A 157 19.25 9.93 3.18
C VAL A 157 19.39 11.30 2.51
N VAL A 158 18.25 11.93 2.20
CA VAL A 158 18.21 13.23 1.53
C VAL A 158 17.80 14.32 2.52
N ARG A 159 18.75 15.17 2.90
CA ARG A 159 18.53 16.28 3.85
C ARG A 159 17.75 17.44 3.27
N ASN A 160 17.72 17.59 1.93
CA ASN A 160 16.99 18.67 1.28
C ASN A 160 15.47 18.41 1.34
N PRO A 161 14.68 19.26 2.04
CA PRO A 161 13.26 19.04 2.22
C PRO A 161 12.45 19.13 0.93
N VAL A 162 12.93 19.87 -0.05
CA VAL A 162 12.26 20.02 -1.36
C VAL A 162 12.38 18.72 -2.15
N VAL A 163 13.59 18.13 -2.19
CA VAL A 163 13.86 16.91 -2.95
C VAL A 163 13.09 15.73 -2.36
N HIS A 164 13.25 15.46 -1.07
CA HIS A 164 12.51 14.34 -0.47
C HIS A 164 10.99 14.56 -0.50
N GLY A 165 10.54 15.81 -0.34
CA GLY A 165 9.13 16.17 -0.47
C GLY A 165 8.57 15.88 -1.85
N PHE A 166 9.30 16.24 -2.90
CA PHE A 166 8.92 15.94 -4.29
C PHE A 166 8.75 14.43 -4.52
N PHE A 167 9.75 13.61 -4.12
CA PHE A 167 9.66 12.16 -4.30
C PHE A 167 8.55 11.52 -3.46
N ARG A 168 8.26 12.05 -2.27
CA ARG A 168 7.11 11.61 -1.47
C ARG A 168 5.77 11.91 -2.14
N VAL A 169 5.62 13.09 -2.69
CA VAL A 169 4.41 13.45 -3.45
C VAL A 169 4.28 12.57 -4.69
N LEU A 170 5.38 12.33 -5.41
CA LEU A 170 5.41 11.42 -6.56
C LEU A 170 4.93 10.01 -6.18
N ILE A 171 5.46 9.44 -5.10
CA ILE A 171 5.06 8.12 -4.60
C ILE A 171 3.56 8.09 -4.25
N VAL A 172 3.06 9.11 -3.53
CA VAL A 172 1.64 9.19 -3.15
C VAL A 172 0.76 9.29 -4.38
N THR A 173 1.17 10.09 -5.38
CA THR A 173 0.42 10.25 -6.63
C THR A 173 0.34 8.94 -7.40
N ILE A 174 1.46 8.24 -7.60
CA ILE A 174 1.46 6.92 -8.29
C ILE A 174 0.57 5.92 -7.55
N ARG A 175 0.68 5.83 -6.23
CA ARG A 175 -0.14 4.93 -5.40
C ARG A 175 -1.62 5.29 -5.38
N GLY A 176 -1.95 6.55 -5.62
CA GLY A 176 -3.33 7.01 -5.69
C GLY A 176 -4.06 6.55 -6.96
N ILE A 177 -3.33 6.13 -7.99
CA ILE A 177 -3.92 5.65 -9.23
C ILE A 177 -4.27 4.16 -9.10
N PRO A 178 -5.55 3.76 -9.19
CA PRO A 178 -5.93 2.35 -9.21
C PRO A 178 -5.29 1.60 -10.37
N GLU A 179 -4.79 0.38 -10.13
CA GLU A 179 -4.10 -0.44 -11.14
C GLU A 179 -4.95 -0.67 -12.39
N LEU A 180 -6.27 -0.82 -12.23
CA LEU A 180 -7.19 -0.97 -13.36
C LEU A 180 -7.17 0.25 -14.30
N ILE A 181 -7.03 1.46 -13.78
CA ILE A 181 -6.93 2.68 -14.60
C ILE A 181 -5.62 2.68 -15.38
N LEU A 182 -4.51 2.30 -14.73
CA LEU A 182 -3.23 2.16 -15.42
C LEU A 182 -3.32 1.12 -16.54
N ALA A 183 -3.96 -0.02 -16.27
CA ALA A 183 -4.18 -1.04 -17.28
C ALA A 183 -4.93 -0.51 -18.50
N ILE A 184 -6.03 0.23 -18.31
CA ILE A 184 -6.80 0.83 -19.39
C ILE A 184 -5.96 1.81 -20.20
N ILE A 185 -5.22 2.70 -19.52
CA ILE A 185 -4.35 3.67 -20.19
C ILE A 185 -3.33 2.95 -21.07
N PHE A 186 -2.66 1.92 -20.53
CA PHE A 186 -1.66 1.18 -21.29
C PHE A 186 -2.26 0.33 -22.41
N VAL A 187 -3.47 -0.20 -22.23
CA VAL A 187 -4.21 -0.87 -23.32
C VAL A 187 -4.52 0.11 -24.47
N VAL A 188 -4.88 1.34 -24.17
CA VAL A 188 -5.12 2.37 -25.22
C VAL A 188 -3.82 2.72 -25.94
N ILE A 189 -2.69 2.74 -25.25
CA ILE A 189 -1.38 3.12 -25.82
C ILE A 189 -0.74 1.97 -26.59
N SER A 190 -0.73 0.75 -26.03
CA SER A 190 0.04 -0.39 -26.58
C SER A 190 -0.84 -1.52 -27.14
N GLY A 191 -2.16 -1.38 -27.05
CA GLY A 191 -3.09 -2.45 -27.41
C GLY A 191 -3.29 -3.45 -26.26
N LEU A 192 -4.27 -4.34 -26.43
CA LEU A 192 -4.52 -5.46 -25.53
C LEU A 192 -3.34 -6.45 -25.58
N GLY A 193 -2.82 -6.86 -24.41
CA GLY A 193 -1.78 -7.88 -24.34
C GLY A 193 -0.83 -7.73 -23.15
N ALA A 194 0.15 -8.63 -23.11
CA ALA A 194 1.13 -8.74 -22.02
C ALA A 194 1.91 -7.45 -21.75
N VAL A 195 2.16 -6.64 -22.78
CA VAL A 195 2.89 -5.35 -22.65
C VAL A 195 2.09 -4.36 -21.80
N ALA A 196 0.79 -4.20 -22.10
CA ALA A 196 -0.08 -3.30 -21.35
C ALA A 196 -0.16 -3.71 -19.86
N GLY A 197 -0.38 -5.00 -19.60
CA GLY A 197 -0.41 -5.56 -18.25
C GLY A 197 0.92 -5.35 -17.50
N THR A 198 2.04 -5.65 -18.16
CA THR A 198 3.38 -5.46 -17.56
C THR A 198 3.63 -4.01 -17.17
N LEU A 199 3.32 -3.04 -18.05
CA LEU A 199 3.54 -1.62 -17.79
C LEU A 199 2.61 -1.11 -16.66
N ALA A 200 1.34 -1.53 -16.66
CA ALA A 200 0.40 -1.17 -15.61
C ALA A 200 0.87 -1.62 -14.23
N LEU A 201 1.24 -2.90 -14.11
CA LEU A 201 1.76 -3.47 -12.87
C LEU A 201 3.10 -2.87 -12.48
N ALA A 202 3.99 -2.58 -13.44
CA ALA A 202 5.28 -1.97 -13.14
C ALA A 202 5.13 -0.57 -12.54
N VAL A 203 4.22 0.26 -13.04
CA VAL A 203 3.97 1.60 -12.47
C VAL A 203 3.38 1.47 -11.06
N GLY A 204 2.39 0.59 -10.84
CA GLY A 204 1.85 0.30 -9.52
C GLY A 204 2.93 -0.19 -8.54
N ALA A 205 3.79 -1.09 -9.02
CA ALA A 205 4.93 -1.62 -8.30
C ALA A 205 5.92 -0.53 -7.87
N VAL A 206 6.24 0.43 -8.76
CA VAL A 206 7.08 1.59 -8.42
C VAL A 206 6.49 2.36 -7.24
N GLY A 207 5.21 2.65 -7.26
CA GLY A 207 4.55 3.40 -6.17
C GLY A 207 4.61 2.68 -4.83
N LEU A 208 4.28 1.37 -4.81
CA LEU A 208 4.26 0.58 -3.59
C LEU A 208 5.68 0.37 -3.03
N LEU A 209 6.60 -0.14 -3.87
CA LEU A 209 7.94 -0.51 -3.42
C LEU A 209 8.77 0.71 -3.03
N SER A 210 8.67 1.84 -3.76
CA SER A 210 9.38 3.08 -3.39
C SER A 210 9.02 3.56 -1.98
N LYS A 211 7.74 3.43 -1.60
CA LYS A 211 7.33 3.76 -0.24
C LYS A 211 7.97 2.83 0.78
N LEU A 212 7.91 1.51 0.54
CA LEU A 212 8.47 0.51 1.45
C LEU A 212 9.98 0.65 1.59
N VAL A 213 10.69 0.96 0.50
CA VAL A 213 12.13 1.25 0.51
C VAL A 213 12.42 2.50 1.35
N ALA A 214 11.67 3.60 1.15
CA ALA A 214 11.87 4.83 1.93
C ALA A 214 11.61 4.60 3.42
N ASP A 215 10.55 3.89 3.78
CA ASP A 215 10.20 3.58 5.16
C ASP A 215 11.29 2.68 5.81
N SER A 216 11.78 1.66 5.12
CA SER A 216 12.87 0.79 5.62
C SER A 216 14.19 1.54 5.84
N LEU A 217 14.51 2.50 4.98
CA LEU A 217 15.69 3.36 5.16
C LEU A 217 15.53 4.26 6.40
N GLU A 218 14.34 4.81 6.61
CA GLU A 218 14.07 5.67 7.77
C GLU A 218 14.04 4.91 9.11
N GLU A 219 13.80 3.61 9.08
CA GLU A 219 13.80 2.72 10.26
C GLU A 219 15.18 2.22 10.67
N THR A 220 16.23 2.49 9.88
CA THR A 220 17.60 2.07 10.20
C THR A 220 18.14 2.70 11.48
N ASP A 221 18.97 1.94 12.23
CA ASP A 221 19.55 2.43 13.48
C ASP A 221 20.61 3.51 13.21
N THR A 222 20.36 4.68 13.79
CA THR A 222 21.28 5.83 13.69
C THR A 222 22.55 5.64 14.49
N GLN A 223 22.59 4.79 15.52
CA GLN A 223 23.79 4.56 16.34
C GLN A 223 24.94 3.99 15.52
N VAL A 224 24.62 3.05 14.61
CA VAL A 224 25.64 2.47 13.71
C VAL A 224 26.17 3.51 12.74
N GLN A 225 25.28 4.38 12.23
CA GLN A 225 25.67 5.48 11.35
C GLN A 225 26.56 6.50 12.07
N ASP A 226 26.22 6.86 13.31
CA ASP A 226 26.98 7.82 14.12
C ASP A 226 28.33 7.25 14.53
N ALA A 227 28.43 5.95 14.82
CA ALA A 227 29.72 5.29 15.08
C ALA A 227 30.66 5.37 13.87
N LEU A 228 30.15 5.15 12.65
CA LEU A 228 30.94 5.30 11.41
C LEU A 228 31.37 6.75 11.17
N ARG A 229 30.50 7.72 11.42
CA ARG A 229 30.85 9.14 11.32
C ARG A 229 31.98 9.52 12.30
N ALA A 230 31.97 8.94 13.51
CA ALA A 230 33.02 9.16 14.51
C ALA A 230 34.40 8.67 14.06
N THR A 231 34.48 7.70 13.13
CA THR A 231 35.75 7.25 12.51
C THR A 231 36.21 8.11 11.34
N GLY A 232 35.46 9.21 11.01
CA GLY A 232 35.79 10.07 9.89
C GLY A 232 35.21 9.62 8.54
N ALA A 233 34.27 8.68 8.52
CA ALA A 233 33.61 8.23 7.30
C ALA A 233 32.74 9.34 6.69
N THR A 234 32.81 9.49 5.36
CA THR A 234 31.95 10.40 4.61
C THR A 234 30.49 9.92 4.59
N GLU A 235 29.53 10.81 4.37
CA GLU A 235 28.10 10.47 4.30
C GLU A 235 27.81 9.37 3.26
N THR A 236 28.51 9.36 2.13
CA THR A 236 28.38 8.32 1.10
C THR A 236 28.85 6.96 1.63
N GLN A 237 29.98 6.93 2.35
CA GLN A 237 30.48 5.71 2.98
C GLN A 237 29.52 5.20 4.06
N VAL A 238 28.98 6.09 4.89
CA VAL A 238 27.95 5.74 5.90
C VAL A 238 26.70 5.19 5.23
N PHE A 239 26.24 5.79 4.13
CA PHE A 239 25.08 5.32 3.39
C PHE A 239 25.25 3.89 2.89
N PHE A 240 26.35 3.57 2.18
CA PHE A 240 26.56 2.23 1.64
C PHE A 240 26.97 1.20 2.69
N ALA A 241 27.78 1.59 3.68
CA ALA A 241 28.33 0.66 4.67
C ALA A 241 27.35 0.36 5.83
N ALA A 242 26.50 1.32 6.21
CA ALA A 242 25.55 1.16 7.31
C ALA A 242 24.10 1.13 6.83
N THR A 243 23.61 2.22 6.20
CA THR A 243 22.20 2.41 5.93
C THR A 243 21.66 1.35 4.95
N ILE A 244 22.30 1.18 3.80
CA ILE A 244 21.90 0.18 2.80
C ILE A 244 22.03 -1.23 3.35
N ARG A 245 23.13 -1.55 4.09
CA ARG A 245 23.31 -2.90 4.64
C ARG A 245 22.25 -3.28 5.65
N GLN A 246 21.81 -2.34 6.48
CA GLN A 246 20.69 -2.55 7.42
C GLN A 246 19.34 -2.72 6.71
N ALA A 247 19.10 -1.95 5.65
CA ALA A 247 17.84 -1.98 4.91
C ALA A 247 17.76 -3.11 3.88
N ALA A 248 18.90 -3.67 3.42
CA ALA A 248 18.94 -4.66 2.34
C ALA A 248 18.05 -5.90 2.57
N PRO A 249 17.99 -6.52 3.76
CA PRO A 249 17.07 -7.64 4.01
C PRO A 249 15.61 -7.25 3.83
N ALA A 250 15.23 -6.03 4.22
CA ALA A 250 13.88 -5.51 4.03
C ALA A 250 13.58 -5.29 2.55
N PHE A 251 14.55 -4.79 1.76
CA PHE A 251 14.37 -4.63 0.31
C PHE A 251 14.09 -5.95 -0.39
N VAL A 252 14.81 -7.00 -0.03
CA VAL A 252 14.56 -8.35 -0.56
C VAL A 252 13.17 -8.84 -0.18
N ALA A 253 12.80 -8.70 1.10
CA ALA A 253 11.46 -9.10 1.58
C ALA A 253 10.35 -8.33 0.87
N HIS A 254 10.50 -7.03 0.68
CA HIS A 254 9.51 -6.20 -0.02
C HIS A 254 9.43 -6.51 -1.51
N THR A 255 10.55 -6.85 -2.15
CA THR A 255 10.56 -7.26 -3.57
C THR A 255 9.86 -8.61 -3.76
N LEU A 256 10.07 -9.56 -2.86
CA LEU A 256 9.36 -10.85 -2.87
C LEU A 256 7.85 -10.68 -2.61
N TYR A 257 7.49 -9.81 -1.66
CA TYR A 257 6.10 -9.45 -1.40
C TYR A 257 5.45 -8.79 -2.64
N LEU A 258 6.19 -7.92 -3.33
CA LEU A 258 5.73 -7.29 -4.55
C LEU A 258 5.52 -8.32 -5.67
N LEU A 259 6.43 -9.29 -5.81
CA LEU A 259 6.29 -10.38 -6.77
C LEU A 259 5.01 -11.19 -6.52
N ASP A 260 4.76 -11.59 -5.28
CA ASP A 260 3.54 -12.30 -4.89
C ASP A 260 2.28 -11.47 -5.23
N THR A 261 2.30 -10.17 -4.96
CA THR A 261 1.20 -9.25 -5.29
C THR A 261 1.00 -9.15 -6.81
N ASN A 262 2.09 -8.98 -7.57
CA ASN A 262 2.03 -8.88 -9.02
C ASN A 262 1.56 -10.17 -9.69
N ILE A 263 1.90 -11.35 -9.17
CA ILE A 263 1.38 -12.64 -9.67
C ILE A 263 -0.14 -12.66 -9.54
N ARG A 264 -0.68 -12.25 -8.39
CA ARG A 264 -2.14 -12.19 -8.19
C ARG A 264 -2.81 -11.16 -9.09
N SER A 265 -2.23 -9.97 -9.22
CA SER A 265 -2.79 -8.92 -10.09
C SER A 265 -2.70 -9.31 -11.57
N ALA A 266 -1.64 -9.97 -12.00
CA ALA A 266 -1.47 -10.43 -13.38
C ALA A 266 -2.50 -11.48 -13.82
N THR A 267 -3.07 -12.25 -12.87
CA THR A 267 -4.16 -13.20 -13.18
C THR A 267 -5.50 -12.51 -13.48
N LEU A 268 -5.63 -11.22 -13.15
CA LEU A 268 -6.83 -10.42 -13.36
C LEU A 268 -6.75 -9.52 -14.59
N LEU A 269 -5.57 -9.31 -15.13
CA LEU A 269 -5.26 -8.46 -16.29
C LEU A 269 -5.10 -9.29 -17.54
#